data_88eef369dff8ed079b4687660fcfba1b
#
_entry.id   88eef369dff8ed079b4687660fcfba1b
#
_cell.length_a   1.000
_cell.length_b   1.000
_cell.length_c   1.000
_cell.angle_alpha   90.00
_cell.angle_beta   90.00
_cell.angle_gamma   90.00
#
_symmetry.space_group_name_H-M   'P 1'
#
loop_
_entity.id
_entity.type
_entity.pdbx_description
1 polymer ?
#
loop_
_entity_poly.entity_id
_entity_poly.type
_entity_poly.pdbx_seq_one_letter_code
_entity_poly.pdbx_strand_id
1 'polypeptide(L)'
;MATYSILYWQEIPSQVKAEDALDDMTLPLDPKFMERIDRMAAQRGLQSTDDYLAQWRWSDPQEREGSAEAVAHALKAELEAAADW
;
A
#
# COMPACT_ATOMS: atom_id res chain seq x y z
N MET A 1 8.71 14.05 -12.13
CA MET A 1 7.62 13.94 -11.14
C MET A 1 6.86 12.65 -11.38
N ALA A 2 6.54 11.94 -10.34
CA ALA A 2 5.81 10.68 -10.44
C ALA A 2 4.45 10.81 -9.77
N THR A 3 3.49 10.05 -10.28
CA THR A 3 2.16 9.92 -9.68
C THR A 3 2.15 8.62 -8.88
N TYR A 4 1.64 8.64 -7.66
CA TYR A 4 1.61 7.45 -6.82
C TYR A 4 0.25 7.23 -6.19
N SER A 5 0.01 5.97 -5.84
CA SER A 5 -1.15 5.54 -5.07
C SER A 5 -0.71 4.43 -4.11
N ILE A 6 -1.46 4.28 -3.03
CA ILE A 6 -1.18 3.27 -2.01
C ILE A 6 -2.40 2.36 -1.91
N LEU A 7 -2.19 1.05 -1.94
CA LEU A 7 -3.26 0.08 -1.76
C LEU A 7 -3.45 -0.17 -0.27
N TYR A 8 -4.65 0.09 0.22
CA TYR A 8 -5.03 -0.10 1.62
C TYR A 8 -6.04 -1.22 1.77
N TRP A 9 -5.93 -1.95 2.86
CA TRP A 9 -7.01 -2.76 3.39
C TRP A 9 -7.50 -2.06 4.65
N GLN A 10 -8.66 -1.43 4.56
CA GLN A 10 -9.12 -0.45 5.56
C GLN A 10 -8.05 0.63 5.73
N GLU A 11 -7.45 0.78 6.91
CA GLU A 11 -6.42 1.78 7.17
C GLU A 11 -4.99 1.24 7.08
N ILE A 12 -4.81 -0.04 6.72
CA ILE A 12 -3.49 -0.68 6.69
C ILE A 12 -2.95 -0.69 5.27
N PRO A 13 -1.79 -0.06 5.00
CA PRO A 13 -1.20 -0.10 3.67
C PRO A 13 -0.62 -1.48 3.36
N SER A 14 -0.68 -1.89 2.11
CA SER A 14 -0.19 -3.18 1.65
C SER A 14 0.90 -3.05 0.60
N GLN A 15 0.71 -2.15 -0.35
CA GLN A 15 1.70 -1.94 -1.40
C GLN A 15 1.61 -0.52 -1.93
N VAL A 16 2.69 -0.08 -2.58
CA VAL A 16 2.75 1.24 -3.20
C VAL A 16 2.94 1.09 -4.69
N LYS A 17 2.35 1.99 -5.45
CA LYS A 17 2.49 2.03 -6.90
C LYS A 17 2.87 3.46 -7.29
N ALA A 18 3.88 3.58 -8.13
CA ALA A 18 4.29 4.89 -8.66
C ALA A 18 4.52 4.75 -10.16
N GLU A 19 4.25 5.82 -10.90
CA GLU A 19 4.48 5.85 -12.32
C GLU A 19 4.94 7.23 -12.77
N ASP A 20 5.79 7.26 -13.78
CA ASP A 20 6.22 8.49 -14.43
C ASP A 20 6.12 8.31 -15.95
N ALA A 21 6.65 9.24 -16.72
CA ALA A 21 6.52 9.22 -18.18
C ALA A 21 7.25 8.03 -18.81
N LEU A 22 8.21 7.42 -18.13
CA LEU A 22 9.08 6.38 -18.66
C LEU A 22 8.84 5.01 -18.02
N ASP A 23 8.44 4.97 -16.76
CA ASP A 23 8.39 3.72 -15.98
C ASP A 23 7.19 3.69 -15.04
N ASP A 24 6.85 2.48 -14.63
CA ASP A 24 5.98 2.26 -13.48
C ASP A 24 6.65 1.26 -12.53
N MET A 25 6.24 1.31 -11.27
CA MET A 25 6.77 0.40 -10.27
C MET A 25 5.75 0.16 -9.18
N THR A 26 5.56 -1.11 -8.82
CA THR A 26 4.72 -1.50 -7.71
C THR A 26 5.59 -2.28 -6.73
N LEU A 27 5.61 -1.86 -5.47
CA LEU A 27 6.40 -2.51 -4.43
C LEU A 27 5.50 -2.96 -3.30
N PRO A 28 5.59 -4.23 -2.89
CA PRO A 28 4.91 -4.68 -1.68
C PRO A 28 5.64 -4.13 -0.46
N LEU A 29 4.90 -3.90 0.61
CA LEU A 29 5.49 -3.54 1.89
C LEU A 29 6.00 -4.79 2.59
N ASP A 30 6.68 -4.59 3.73
CA ASP A 30 7.19 -5.68 4.55
C ASP A 30 6.04 -6.68 4.84
N PRO A 31 6.29 -7.99 4.84
CA PRO A 31 5.25 -9.00 5.10
C PRO A 31 4.45 -8.78 6.38
N LYS A 32 5.00 -8.09 7.37
CA LYS A 32 4.28 -7.79 8.61
C LYS A 32 2.97 -7.01 8.36
N PHE A 33 2.90 -6.24 7.28
CA PHE A 33 1.68 -5.51 6.93
C PHE A 33 0.57 -6.47 6.51
N MET A 34 0.89 -7.48 5.69
CA MET A 34 -0.08 -8.50 5.31
C MET A 34 -0.49 -9.36 6.50
N GLU A 35 0.43 -9.68 7.38
CA GLU A 35 0.12 -10.41 8.60
C GLU A 35 -0.85 -9.61 9.48
N ARG A 36 -0.65 -8.30 9.55
CA ARG A 36 -1.54 -7.41 10.30
C ARG A 36 -2.93 -7.39 9.68
N ILE A 37 -3.00 -7.31 8.35
CA ILE A 37 -4.28 -7.32 7.63
C ILE A 37 -5.01 -8.65 7.89
N ASP A 38 -4.32 -9.76 7.76
CA ASP A 38 -4.92 -11.08 7.99
C ASP A 38 -5.45 -11.22 9.41
N ARG A 39 -4.70 -10.74 10.39
CA ARG A 39 -5.10 -10.77 11.79
C ARG A 39 -6.34 -9.92 12.03
N MET A 40 -6.37 -8.71 11.45
CA MET A 40 -7.52 -7.84 11.59
C MET A 40 -8.75 -8.42 10.93
N ALA A 41 -8.60 -9.00 9.75
CA ALA A 41 -9.70 -9.67 9.06
C ALA A 41 -10.27 -10.81 9.91
N ALA A 42 -9.39 -11.59 10.53
CA ALA A 42 -9.80 -12.69 11.41
C ALA A 42 -10.56 -12.15 12.64
N GLN A 43 -10.07 -11.10 13.25
CA GLN A 43 -10.70 -10.50 14.44
C GLN A 43 -12.09 -9.94 14.13
N ARG A 44 -12.29 -9.45 12.91
CA ARG A 44 -13.55 -8.86 12.47
C ARG A 44 -14.47 -9.85 11.76
N GLY A 45 -14.03 -11.12 11.64
CA GLY A 45 -14.81 -12.16 10.99
C GLY A 45 -14.98 -11.98 9.49
N LEU A 46 -14.03 -11.29 8.85
CA LEU A 46 -14.11 -10.96 7.42
C LEU A 46 -13.32 -11.91 6.52
N GLN A 47 -12.58 -12.87 7.08
CA GLN A 47 -11.78 -13.79 6.29
C GLN A 47 -12.63 -14.56 5.28
N SER A 48 -12.12 -14.65 4.04
CA SER A 48 -12.73 -15.42 2.96
C SER A 48 -14.17 -15.00 2.62
N THR A 49 -14.47 -13.72 2.82
CA THR A 49 -15.81 -13.19 2.50
C THR A 49 -15.71 -12.09 1.46
N ASP A 50 -16.84 -11.77 0.83
CA ASP A 50 -16.90 -10.62 -0.08
C ASP A 50 -16.59 -9.32 0.67
N ASP A 51 -16.92 -9.23 1.95
CA ASP A 51 -16.61 -8.06 2.77
C ASP A 51 -15.11 -7.85 2.89
N TYR A 52 -14.33 -8.93 2.98
CA TYR A 52 -12.87 -8.83 2.98
C TYR A 52 -12.37 -8.17 1.70
N LEU A 53 -12.87 -8.64 0.54
CA LEU A 53 -12.47 -8.10 -0.75
C LEU A 53 -12.90 -6.66 -0.93
N ALA A 54 -14.05 -6.29 -0.38
CA ALA A 54 -14.58 -4.94 -0.49
C ALA A 54 -13.77 -3.90 0.30
N GLN A 55 -12.92 -4.34 1.24
CA GLN A 55 -12.08 -3.42 2.03
C GLN A 55 -10.83 -2.96 1.29
N TRP A 56 -10.44 -3.64 0.20
CA TRP A 56 -9.29 -3.23 -0.59
C TRP A 56 -9.62 -1.98 -1.40
N ARG A 57 -8.76 -0.99 -1.31
CA ARG A 57 -8.93 0.23 -2.10
C ARG A 57 -7.59 0.91 -2.37
N TRP A 58 -7.49 1.52 -3.53
CA TRP A 58 -6.37 2.39 -3.86
C TRP A 58 -6.67 3.80 -3.37
N SER A 59 -5.64 4.46 -2.82
CA SER A 59 -5.76 5.87 -2.47
C SER A 59 -5.87 6.72 -3.74
N ASP A 60 -6.35 7.95 -3.61
CA ASP A 60 -6.38 8.88 -4.72
C ASP A 60 -4.97 9.15 -5.20
N PRO A 61 -4.75 9.21 -6.54
CA PRO A 61 -3.42 9.49 -7.08
C PRO A 61 -2.91 10.84 -6.62
N GLN A 62 -1.63 10.89 -6.26
CA GLN A 62 -0.94 12.13 -5.87
C GLN A 62 0.39 12.22 -6.58
N GLU A 63 0.91 13.43 -6.71
CA GLU A 63 2.17 13.67 -7.36
C GLU A 63 3.28 13.93 -6.34
N ARG A 64 4.49 13.50 -6.69
CA ARG A 64 5.67 13.70 -5.87
C ARG A 64 6.89 13.79 -6.77
N GLU A 65 7.85 14.63 -6.42
CA GLU A 65 9.10 14.77 -7.17
C GLU A 65 9.90 13.49 -7.12
N GLY A 66 10.51 13.15 -8.27
CA GLY A 66 11.36 11.99 -8.41
C GLY A 66 10.86 11.05 -9.49
N SER A 67 11.66 10.05 -9.79
CA SER A 67 11.27 8.97 -10.71
C SER A 67 10.29 8.03 -10.01
N ALA A 68 9.59 7.20 -10.80
CA ALA A 68 8.70 6.19 -10.24
C ALA A 68 9.44 5.30 -9.23
N GLU A 69 10.66 4.86 -9.58
CA GLU A 69 11.46 4.04 -8.70
C GLU A 69 11.79 4.75 -7.39
N ALA A 70 12.28 5.98 -7.47
CA ALA A 70 12.66 6.74 -6.28
C ALA A 70 11.46 7.00 -5.37
N VAL A 71 10.32 7.37 -5.96
CA VAL A 71 9.10 7.65 -5.21
C VAL A 71 8.57 6.37 -4.54
N ALA A 72 8.54 5.25 -5.28
CA ALA A 72 8.06 3.98 -4.73
C ALA A 72 8.91 3.53 -3.53
N HIS A 73 10.23 3.58 -3.67
CA HIS A 73 11.14 3.19 -2.59
C HIS A 73 11.02 4.13 -1.38
N ALA A 74 10.89 5.43 -1.61
CA ALA A 74 10.72 6.40 -0.53
C ALA A 74 9.42 6.16 0.23
N LEU A 75 8.32 5.93 -0.48
CA LEU A 75 7.03 5.64 0.15
C LEU A 75 7.08 4.36 0.97
N LYS A 76 7.68 3.31 0.42
CA LYS A 76 7.83 2.05 1.13
C LYS A 76 8.57 2.26 2.45
N ALA A 77 9.70 2.97 2.42
CA ALA A 77 10.48 3.25 3.61
C ALA A 77 9.69 4.08 4.62
N GLU A 78 8.98 5.10 4.15
CA GLU A 78 8.19 5.99 5.02
C GLU A 78 7.06 5.23 5.72
N LEU A 79 6.34 4.41 4.97
CA LEU A 79 5.23 3.65 5.54
C LEU A 79 5.72 2.58 6.52
N GLU A 80 6.82 1.92 6.20
CA GLU A 80 7.40 0.92 7.10
C GLU A 80 7.93 1.55 8.37
N ALA A 81 8.53 2.74 8.26
CA ALA A 81 9.03 3.47 9.43
C ALA A 81 7.90 4.02 10.31
N ALA A 82 6.76 4.35 9.71
CA ALA A 82 5.61 4.88 10.45
C ALA A 82 4.84 3.78 11.19
N ALA A 83 5.02 2.53 10.82
CA ALA A 83 4.36 1.42 11.51
C ALA A 83 5.01 1.22 12.88
N ASP A 84 4.19 1.25 13.92
CA ASP A 84 4.65 1.13 15.31
C ASP A 84 4.38 -0.25 15.91
N TRP A 85 4.25 -1.24 15.04
CA TRP A 85 3.93 -2.62 15.42
C TRP A 85 4.77 -3.62 14.66
#